data_841e417b1409a2270922964c2b52a462
#
_entry.id   841e417b1409a2270922964c2b52a462
#
_cell.length_a   1.000
_cell.length_b   1.000
_cell.length_c   1.000
_cell.angle_alpha   90.00
_cell.angle_beta   90.00
_cell.angle_gamma   90.00
#
_symmetry.space_group_name_H-M   'P 1'
#
loop_
_entity.id
_entity.type
_entity.pdbx_description
1 polymer ?
#
loop_
_entity_poly.entity_id
_entity_poly.type
_entity_poly.pdbx_seq_one_letter_code
_entity_poly.pdbx_strand_id
1 'polypeptide(L)'
;YKLIRLDPSYRVYWSDGPVDIPANYNALKTLFDTIEPGAGHQLDLFLAEAAYKYEVGINKLVHKPSQSVTEFIDWELIKGIFKLDVFTSIKKHVAKHFTNPKLRELMEFPVLFLGALPEHTPALYSLMNYADIKGGTWYPSTGMYNIVEGMYDLALSLGVKFKFEHEVTSIEVENNIATHVC
;
A
#
# COMPACT_ATOMS: atom_id res chain seq x y z
N TYR A 1 9.00 12.60 -15.10
CA TYR A 1 7.54 12.70 -15.32
C TYR A 1 6.86 13.50 -14.20
N LYS A 2 5.69 14.09 -14.48
CA LYS A 2 4.91 14.89 -13.53
C LYS A 2 3.78 14.04 -12.95
N LEU A 3 3.67 13.98 -11.62
CA LEU A 3 2.53 13.38 -10.92
C LEU A 3 1.47 14.42 -10.64
N ILE A 4 0.22 14.05 -10.76
CA ILE A 4 -0.95 14.82 -10.34
C ILE A 4 -1.69 14.08 -9.23
N ARG A 5 -2.08 14.81 -8.18
CA ARG A 5 -2.97 14.31 -7.15
C ARG A 5 -4.37 14.17 -7.72
N LEU A 6 -4.98 12.99 -7.57
CA LEU A 6 -6.36 12.79 -8.00
C LEU A 6 -7.33 13.36 -6.94
N ASP A 7 -8.40 14.03 -7.43
CA ASP A 7 -9.54 14.44 -6.62
C ASP A 7 -10.81 14.37 -7.50
N PRO A 8 -11.76 13.48 -7.18
CA PRO A 8 -11.71 12.50 -6.10
C PRO A 8 -10.55 11.54 -6.25
N SER A 9 -10.03 11.00 -5.14
CA SER A 9 -8.99 9.98 -5.14
C SER A 9 -9.42 8.77 -5.97
N TYR A 10 -10.66 8.33 -5.78
CA TYR A 10 -11.35 7.30 -6.57
C TYR A 10 -12.86 7.35 -6.31
N ARG A 11 -13.62 6.61 -7.12
CA ARG A 11 -15.07 6.46 -6.99
C ARG A 11 -15.42 5.00 -6.72
N VAL A 12 -16.24 4.77 -5.72
CA VAL A 12 -16.78 3.45 -5.39
C VAL A 12 -18.23 3.35 -5.86
N TYR A 13 -18.57 2.24 -6.49
CA TYR A 13 -19.94 1.98 -6.97
C TYR A 13 -20.57 0.90 -6.09
N TRP A 14 -21.58 1.30 -5.32
CA TRP A 14 -22.45 0.37 -4.58
C TRP A 14 -23.78 0.21 -5.31
N SER A 15 -24.60 -0.73 -4.87
CA SER A 15 -25.93 -0.99 -5.44
C SER A 15 -26.90 0.19 -5.34
N ASP A 16 -26.72 1.06 -4.37
CA ASP A 16 -27.51 2.27 -4.11
C ASP A 16 -26.88 3.54 -4.70
N GLY A 17 -25.79 3.41 -5.45
CA GLY A 17 -25.18 4.50 -6.20
C GLY A 17 -23.67 4.69 -5.95
N PRO A 18 -23.04 5.56 -6.72
CA PRO A 18 -21.62 5.87 -6.60
C PRO A 18 -21.35 6.84 -5.45
N VAL A 19 -20.16 6.71 -4.86
CA VAL A 19 -19.63 7.64 -3.86
C VAL A 19 -18.20 8.03 -4.24
N ASP A 20 -17.96 9.33 -4.33
CA ASP A 20 -16.63 9.89 -4.56
C ASP A 20 -15.86 9.97 -3.23
N ILE A 21 -14.64 9.47 -3.25
CA ILE A 21 -13.74 9.54 -2.11
C ILE A 21 -12.85 10.77 -2.27
N PRO A 22 -13.09 11.86 -1.51
CA PRO A 22 -12.40 13.12 -1.71
C PRO A 22 -10.92 13.04 -1.27
N ALA A 23 -10.05 13.74 -2.00
CA ALA A 23 -8.64 13.88 -1.63
C ALA A 23 -8.43 14.74 -0.37
N ASN A 24 -9.33 15.68 -0.11
CA ASN A 24 -9.30 16.51 1.09
C ASN A 24 -9.71 15.69 2.33
N TYR A 25 -8.82 15.62 3.32
CA TYR A 25 -9.05 14.83 4.52
C TYR A 25 -10.26 15.26 5.35
N ASN A 26 -10.51 16.57 5.47
CA ASN A 26 -11.68 17.07 6.23
C ASN A 26 -12.99 16.74 5.50
N ALA A 27 -13.00 16.83 4.16
CA ALA A 27 -14.14 16.40 3.36
C ALA A 27 -14.38 14.89 3.49
N LEU A 28 -13.32 14.09 3.54
CA LEU A 28 -13.42 12.64 3.79
C LEU A 28 -14.02 12.35 5.17
N LYS A 29 -13.61 13.04 6.21
CA LYS A 29 -14.22 12.91 7.56
C LYS A 29 -15.70 13.24 7.56
N THR A 30 -16.08 14.33 6.87
CA THR A 30 -17.47 14.72 6.72
C THR A 30 -18.28 13.64 5.99
N LEU A 31 -17.72 13.04 4.93
CA LEU A 31 -18.34 11.93 4.23
C LEU A 31 -18.55 10.73 5.15
N PHE A 32 -17.54 10.37 5.97
CA PHE A 32 -17.63 9.28 6.93
C PHE A 32 -18.74 9.54 7.97
N ASP A 33 -18.82 10.77 8.53
CA ASP A 33 -19.86 11.16 9.47
C ASP A 33 -21.27 11.17 8.84
N THR A 34 -21.37 11.43 7.53
CA THR A 34 -22.64 11.34 6.79
C THR A 34 -23.11 9.89 6.65
N ILE A 35 -22.19 8.94 6.47
CA ILE A 35 -22.51 7.52 6.33
C ILE A 35 -22.79 6.88 7.70
N GLU A 36 -22.01 7.24 8.72
CA GLU A 36 -22.12 6.74 10.09
C GLU A 36 -21.76 7.87 11.06
N PRO A 37 -22.69 8.37 11.89
CA PRO A 37 -22.41 9.44 12.84
C PRO A 37 -21.25 9.09 13.79
N GLY A 38 -20.24 9.97 13.86
CA GLY A 38 -19.03 9.78 14.68
C GLY A 38 -17.90 9.03 13.95
N ALA A 39 -18.12 8.53 12.72
CA ALA A 39 -17.11 7.78 11.98
C ALA A 39 -15.92 8.65 11.56
N GLY A 40 -16.09 9.97 11.39
CA GLY A 40 -14.99 10.88 11.14
C GLY A 40 -13.96 10.90 12.29
N HIS A 41 -14.43 10.83 13.54
CA HIS A 41 -13.54 10.69 14.70
C HIS A 41 -12.90 9.30 14.77
N GLN A 42 -13.66 8.24 14.46
CA GLN A 42 -13.11 6.88 14.39
C GLN A 42 -12.04 6.75 13.30
N LEU A 43 -12.19 7.47 12.19
CA LEU A 43 -11.16 7.54 11.15
C LEU A 43 -9.86 8.19 11.67
N ASP A 44 -9.93 9.24 12.49
CA ASP A 44 -8.75 9.82 13.13
C ASP A 44 -8.02 8.80 14.00
N LEU A 45 -8.74 8.05 14.83
CA LEU A 45 -8.17 7.02 15.70
C LEU A 45 -7.54 5.89 14.89
N PHE A 46 -8.27 5.37 13.92
CA PHE A 46 -7.78 4.31 13.02
C PHE A 46 -6.48 4.73 12.30
N LEU A 47 -6.46 5.94 11.74
CA LEU A 47 -5.27 6.44 11.01
C LEU A 47 -4.10 6.78 11.93
N ALA A 48 -4.34 7.15 13.20
CA ALA A 48 -3.26 7.33 14.16
C ALA A 48 -2.53 6.02 14.45
N GLU A 49 -3.27 4.90 14.60
CA GLU A 49 -2.70 3.56 14.73
C GLU A 49 -1.99 3.11 13.44
N ALA A 50 -2.61 3.36 12.28
CA ALA A 50 -2.06 3.04 10.97
C ALA A 50 -0.78 3.82 10.65
N ALA A 51 -0.66 5.08 11.11
CA ALA A 51 0.54 5.90 10.97
C ALA A 51 1.76 5.25 11.64
N TYR A 52 1.60 4.74 12.86
CA TYR A 52 2.67 4.03 13.55
C TYR A 52 3.09 2.77 12.78
N LYS A 53 2.11 1.99 12.28
CA LYS A 53 2.37 0.80 11.49
C LYS A 53 3.09 1.14 10.17
N TYR A 54 2.71 2.25 9.53
CA TYR A 54 3.36 2.75 8.32
C TYR A 54 4.82 3.13 8.58
N GLU A 55 5.08 3.91 9.61
CA GLU A 55 6.43 4.34 9.97
C GLU A 55 7.35 3.15 10.26
N VAL A 56 6.90 2.22 11.08
CA VAL A 56 7.69 1.01 11.41
C VAL A 56 7.84 0.11 10.18
N GLY A 57 6.76 -0.14 9.44
CA GLY A 57 6.76 -1.01 8.27
C GLY A 57 7.70 -0.49 7.17
N ILE A 58 7.55 0.76 6.78
CA ILE A 58 8.30 1.36 5.67
C ILE A 58 9.73 1.71 6.09
N ASN A 59 9.93 2.35 7.25
CA ASN A 59 11.25 2.85 7.61
C ASN A 59 12.16 1.80 8.27
N LYS A 60 11.58 0.75 8.90
CA LYS A 60 12.38 -0.24 9.64
C LYS A 60 12.37 -1.65 9.03
N LEU A 61 11.26 -2.08 8.41
CA LEU A 61 11.10 -3.46 7.95
C LEU A 61 11.38 -3.65 6.47
N VAL A 62 10.87 -2.76 5.60
CA VAL A 62 10.97 -2.91 4.13
C VAL A 62 12.42 -2.94 3.64
N HIS A 63 13.33 -2.25 4.29
CA HIS A 63 14.74 -2.20 3.90
C HIS A 63 15.59 -3.38 4.38
N LYS A 64 15.02 -4.29 5.19
CA LYS A 64 15.75 -5.47 5.65
C LYS A 64 15.74 -6.54 4.57
N PRO A 65 16.88 -7.17 4.24
CA PRO A 65 16.97 -8.16 3.16
C PRO A 65 16.20 -9.45 3.42
N SER A 66 15.70 -9.67 4.64
CA SER A 66 14.89 -10.84 5.03
C SER A 66 15.56 -12.19 4.76
N GLN A 67 16.89 -12.25 4.90
CA GLN A 67 17.68 -13.46 4.69
C GLN A 67 17.78 -14.32 5.95
N SER A 68 17.58 -13.73 7.14
CA SER A 68 17.64 -14.42 8.42
C SER A 68 16.59 -13.90 9.40
N VAL A 69 16.02 -14.81 10.19
CA VAL A 69 15.10 -14.45 11.28
C VAL A 69 15.78 -13.53 12.31
N THR A 70 17.10 -13.63 12.46
CA THR A 70 17.88 -12.81 13.40
C THR A 70 17.87 -11.33 13.05
N GLU A 71 17.64 -10.97 11.78
CA GLU A 71 17.50 -9.56 11.34
C GLU A 71 16.30 -8.85 11.96
N PHE A 72 15.31 -9.62 12.40
CA PHE A 72 14.09 -9.14 13.05
C PHE A 72 14.14 -9.17 14.58
N ILE A 73 15.26 -9.68 15.17
CA ILE A 73 15.49 -9.68 16.60
C ILE A 73 16.05 -8.30 17.00
N ASP A 74 15.14 -7.32 17.00
CA ASP A 74 15.38 -5.99 17.55
C ASP A 74 14.45 -5.81 18.77
N TRP A 75 15.00 -5.39 19.90
CA TRP A 75 14.24 -5.21 21.14
C TRP A 75 13.11 -4.19 20.98
N GLU A 76 13.30 -3.18 20.14
CA GLU A 76 12.25 -2.22 19.79
C GLU A 76 11.16 -2.87 18.93
N LEU A 77 11.52 -3.73 17.98
CA LEU A 77 10.58 -4.48 17.16
C LEU A 77 9.77 -5.49 17.98
N ILE A 78 10.42 -6.18 18.91
CA ILE A 78 9.74 -7.13 19.80
C ILE A 78 8.71 -6.42 20.67
N LYS A 79 9.04 -5.26 21.25
CA LYS A 79 8.08 -4.41 21.96
C LYS A 79 6.97 -3.86 21.03
N GLY A 80 7.30 -3.60 19.77
CA GLY A 80 6.39 -3.09 18.76
C GLY A 80 5.44 -4.14 18.18
N ILE A 81 5.75 -5.44 18.24
CA ILE A 81 4.94 -6.51 17.63
C ILE A 81 3.48 -6.46 18.08
N PHE A 82 3.23 -6.22 19.36
CA PHE A 82 1.86 -6.09 19.89
C PHE A 82 1.14 -4.84 19.37
N LYS A 83 1.87 -3.74 19.08
CA LYS A 83 1.30 -2.53 18.48
C LYS A 83 1.12 -2.63 16.97
N LEU A 84 1.81 -3.58 16.33
CA LEU A 84 1.70 -3.82 14.89
C LEU A 84 0.46 -4.66 14.54
N ASP A 85 -0.24 -5.24 15.51
CA ASP A 85 -1.45 -6.05 15.33
C ASP A 85 -1.29 -7.18 14.30
N VAL A 86 -0.14 -7.85 14.32
CA VAL A 86 0.16 -8.94 13.37
C VAL A 86 -0.71 -10.18 13.57
N PHE A 87 -1.31 -10.36 14.75
CA PHE A 87 -2.17 -11.49 15.10
C PHE A 87 -3.66 -11.20 14.97
N THR A 88 -4.03 -9.95 14.74
CA THR A 88 -5.43 -9.54 14.50
C THR A 88 -5.63 -9.38 13.00
N SER A 89 -6.74 -9.88 12.43
CA SER A 89 -7.03 -9.62 11.01
C SER A 89 -7.50 -8.19 10.78
N ILE A 90 -7.24 -7.65 9.58
CA ILE A 90 -7.69 -6.30 9.21
C ILE A 90 -9.21 -6.18 9.31
N LYS A 91 -9.97 -7.22 8.95
CA LYS A 91 -11.42 -7.27 9.10
C LYS A 91 -11.87 -7.03 10.55
N LYS A 92 -11.24 -7.73 11.52
CA LYS A 92 -11.54 -7.54 12.94
C LYS A 92 -11.11 -6.17 13.44
N HIS A 93 -9.99 -5.66 12.94
CA HIS A 93 -9.48 -4.35 13.31
C HIS A 93 -10.40 -3.23 12.82
N VAL A 94 -10.79 -3.26 11.55
CA VAL A 94 -11.75 -2.31 10.96
C VAL A 94 -13.10 -2.34 11.69
N ALA A 95 -13.59 -3.54 12.06
CA ALA A 95 -14.85 -3.70 12.78
C ALA A 95 -14.85 -3.11 14.21
N LYS A 96 -13.69 -2.79 14.80
CA LYS A 96 -13.62 -2.07 16.08
C LYS A 96 -13.96 -0.58 15.94
N HIS A 97 -13.69 -0.01 14.76
CA HIS A 97 -13.84 1.42 14.48
C HIS A 97 -15.14 1.74 13.75
N PHE A 98 -15.60 0.85 12.86
CA PHE A 98 -16.74 1.11 11.97
C PHE A 98 -17.79 0.01 12.08
N THR A 99 -19.07 0.41 12.12
CA THR A 99 -20.21 -0.52 12.17
C THR A 99 -20.90 -0.61 10.81
N ASN A 100 -20.90 0.48 10.04
CA ASN A 100 -21.52 0.53 8.71
C ASN A 100 -20.76 -0.35 7.70
N PRO A 101 -21.44 -1.25 6.96
CA PRO A 101 -20.81 -2.15 5.99
C PRO A 101 -19.99 -1.41 4.93
N LYS A 102 -20.48 -0.29 4.39
CA LYS A 102 -19.77 0.49 3.36
C LYS A 102 -18.44 1.02 3.87
N LEU A 103 -18.39 1.54 5.10
CA LEU A 103 -17.15 2.02 5.68
C LEU A 103 -16.18 0.87 5.96
N ARG A 104 -16.70 -0.30 6.37
CA ARG A 104 -15.87 -1.50 6.53
C ARG A 104 -15.27 -1.95 5.19
N GLU A 105 -16.08 -2.08 4.15
CA GLU A 105 -15.61 -2.43 2.80
C GLU A 105 -14.56 -1.45 2.31
N LEU A 106 -14.80 -0.13 2.49
CA LEU A 106 -13.87 0.91 2.09
C LEU A 106 -12.53 0.81 2.82
N MET A 107 -12.54 0.50 4.12
CA MET A 107 -11.32 0.38 4.92
C MET A 107 -10.63 -0.99 4.79
N GLU A 108 -11.32 -2.01 4.33
CA GLU A 108 -10.79 -3.34 4.02
C GLU A 108 -10.23 -3.41 2.56
N PHE A 109 -10.71 -2.55 1.67
CA PHE A 109 -10.39 -2.53 0.24
C PHE A 109 -8.87 -2.58 -0.07
N PRO A 110 -7.97 -1.85 0.63
CA PRO A 110 -6.55 -1.84 0.26
C PRO A 110 -5.87 -3.21 0.28
N VAL A 111 -6.36 -4.18 1.07
CA VAL A 111 -5.75 -5.51 1.12
C VAL A 111 -6.01 -6.36 -0.14
N LEU A 112 -6.96 -5.96 -0.97
CA LEU A 112 -7.21 -6.60 -2.26
C LEU A 112 -6.02 -6.48 -3.21
N PHE A 113 -5.21 -5.41 -3.09
CA PHE A 113 -3.97 -5.26 -3.86
C PHE A 113 -2.93 -6.34 -3.54
N LEU A 114 -3.05 -6.99 -2.38
CA LEU A 114 -2.21 -8.12 -2.00
C LEU A 114 -2.72 -9.46 -2.56
N GLY A 115 -3.89 -9.47 -3.22
CA GLY A 115 -4.57 -10.70 -3.62
C GLY A 115 -5.05 -11.54 -2.43
N ALA A 116 -5.35 -10.90 -1.30
CA ALA A 116 -5.68 -11.55 -0.04
C ALA A 116 -7.06 -11.14 0.49
N LEU A 117 -7.64 -11.99 1.34
CA LEU A 117 -8.92 -11.70 2.00
C LEU A 117 -8.69 -10.96 3.32
N PRO A 118 -9.55 -9.98 3.69
CA PRO A 118 -9.42 -9.21 4.92
C PRO A 118 -9.40 -10.04 6.21
N GLU A 119 -10.07 -11.18 6.25
CA GLU A 119 -10.07 -12.11 7.38
C GLU A 119 -8.74 -12.85 7.58
N HIS A 120 -7.94 -12.98 6.54
CA HIS A 120 -6.65 -13.70 6.55
C HIS A 120 -5.44 -12.76 6.51
N THR A 121 -5.67 -11.46 6.40
CA THR A 121 -4.62 -10.45 6.32
C THR A 121 -4.43 -9.78 7.69
N PRO A 122 -3.19 -9.69 8.22
CA PRO A 122 -2.92 -9.00 9.48
C PRO A 122 -3.31 -7.53 9.46
N ALA A 123 -3.76 -7.02 10.60
CA ALA A 123 -4.12 -5.61 10.77
C ALA A 123 -2.93 -4.64 10.64
N LEU A 124 -1.70 -5.16 10.62
CA LEU A 124 -0.51 -4.40 10.21
C LEU A 124 -0.76 -3.70 8.86
N TYR A 125 -1.44 -4.36 7.93
CA TYR A 125 -1.69 -3.82 6.60
C TYR A 125 -2.65 -2.61 6.57
N SER A 126 -3.21 -2.18 7.70
CA SER A 126 -3.86 -0.86 7.80
C SER A 126 -2.91 0.31 7.48
N LEU A 127 -1.57 0.07 7.49
CA LEU A 127 -0.58 1.00 6.97
C LEU A 127 -0.87 1.45 5.52
N MET A 128 -1.51 0.60 4.72
CA MET A 128 -1.91 0.93 3.34
C MET A 128 -3.01 1.99 3.32
N ASN A 129 -3.96 1.94 4.26
CA ASN A 129 -4.97 2.99 4.42
C ASN A 129 -4.33 4.34 4.76
N TYR A 130 -3.30 4.34 5.62
CA TYR A 130 -2.57 5.56 5.92
C TYR A 130 -1.83 6.09 4.69
N ALA A 131 -1.14 5.23 3.94
CA ALA A 131 -0.46 5.60 2.71
C ALA A 131 -1.42 6.22 1.68
N ASP A 132 -2.59 5.60 1.48
CA ASP A 132 -3.59 6.07 0.53
C ASP A 132 -4.25 7.39 1.00
N ILE A 133 -4.78 7.44 2.21
CA ILE A 133 -5.56 8.59 2.71
C ILE A 133 -4.67 9.80 2.99
N LYS A 134 -3.53 9.61 3.65
CA LYS A 134 -2.61 10.70 4.02
C LYS A 134 -1.58 11.00 2.95
N GLY A 135 -1.00 9.98 2.33
CA GLY A 135 -0.07 10.12 1.21
C GLY A 135 -0.75 10.50 -0.09
N GLY A 136 -1.92 9.94 -0.33
CA GLY A 136 -2.80 10.25 -1.44
C GLY A 136 -2.62 9.40 -2.68
N THR A 137 -3.63 9.45 -3.53
CA THR A 137 -3.66 8.78 -4.83
C THR A 137 -3.10 9.70 -5.89
N TRP A 138 -2.03 9.29 -6.56
CA TRP A 138 -1.31 10.08 -7.55
C TRP A 138 -1.28 9.34 -8.90
N TYR A 139 -1.32 10.11 -9.98
CA TYR A 139 -1.28 9.56 -11.32
C TYR A 139 -0.32 10.36 -12.21
N PRO A 140 0.48 9.71 -13.07
CA PRO A 140 1.30 10.42 -14.04
C PRO A 140 0.45 11.18 -15.04
N SER A 141 0.75 12.47 -15.26
CA SER A 141 -0.11 13.39 -16.05
C SER A 141 -0.39 12.93 -17.49
N THR A 142 0.50 12.10 -18.06
CA THR A 142 0.42 11.60 -19.44
C THR A 142 0.20 10.08 -19.51
N GLY A 143 -0.08 9.44 -18.38
CA GLY A 143 -0.38 8.00 -18.30
C GLY A 143 0.67 7.18 -17.60
N MET A 144 0.31 5.95 -17.22
CA MET A 144 1.20 5.05 -16.44
C MET A 144 2.49 4.68 -17.18
N TYR A 145 2.48 4.68 -18.51
CA TYR A 145 3.67 4.38 -19.32
C TYR A 145 4.83 5.35 -19.07
N ASN A 146 4.54 6.58 -18.66
CA ASN A 146 5.60 7.54 -18.28
C ASN A 146 6.50 7.09 -17.13
N ILE A 147 6.01 6.20 -16.27
CA ILE A 147 6.84 5.61 -15.22
C ILE A 147 7.88 4.70 -15.88
N VAL A 148 7.47 3.90 -16.87
CA VAL A 148 8.37 3.03 -17.64
C VAL A 148 9.40 3.86 -18.39
N GLU A 149 8.97 4.92 -19.07
CA GLU A 149 9.89 5.84 -19.78
C GLU A 149 10.90 6.47 -18.81
N GLY A 150 10.42 6.97 -17.65
CA GLY A 150 11.32 7.55 -16.65
C GLY A 150 12.34 6.56 -16.09
N MET A 151 11.96 5.29 -15.91
CA MET A 151 12.90 4.22 -15.50
C MET A 151 13.88 3.88 -16.61
N TYR A 152 13.41 3.83 -17.85
CA TYR A 152 14.26 3.59 -19.03
C TYR A 152 15.31 4.68 -19.20
N ASP A 153 14.90 5.95 -19.15
CA ASP A 153 15.82 7.10 -19.27
C ASP A 153 16.86 7.11 -18.14
N LEU A 154 16.43 6.81 -16.91
CA LEU A 154 17.35 6.69 -15.77
C LEU A 154 18.37 5.58 -16.00
N ALA A 155 17.93 4.41 -16.44
CA ALA A 155 18.81 3.27 -16.71
C ALA A 155 19.83 3.60 -17.83
N LEU A 156 19.38 4.26 -18.91
CA LEU A 156 20.28 4.75 -19.97
C LEU A 156 21.33 5.73 -19.42
N SER A 157 20.92 6.67 -18.57
CA SER A 157 21.83 7.64 -17.94
C SER A 157 22.89 6.99 -17.05
N LEU A 158 22.58 5.81 -16.50
CA LEU A 158 23.49 4.98 -15.71
C LEU A 158 24.33 4.01 -16.55
N GLY A 159 24.24 4.07 -17.89
CA GLY A 159 25.03 3.25 -18.83
C GLY A 159 24.45 1.87 -19.10
N VAL A 160 23.20 1.58 -18.68
CA VAL A 160 22.53 0.31 -19.03
C VAL A 160 22.27 0.26 -20.53
N LYS A 161 22.57 -0.88 -21.14
CA LYS A 161 22.32 -1.14 -22.56
C LYS A 161 21.09 -2.02 -22.71
N PHE A 162 20.13 -1.58 -23.50
CA PHE A 162 18.93 -2.34 -23.82
C PHE A 162 19.06 -3.00 -25.20
N LYS A 163 18.59 -4.24 -25.30
CA LYS A 163 18.40 -4.96 -26.56
C LYS A 163 16.95 -5.39 -26.64
N PHE A 164 16.18 -4.73 -27.49
CA PHE A 164 14.79 -5.08 -27.75
C PHE A 164 14.70 -6.19 -28.81
N GLU A 165 13.56 -6.90 -28.84
CA GLU A 165 13.30 -7.99 -29.77
C GLU A 165 14.33 -9.14 -29.67
N HIS A 166 14.90 -9.31 -28.47
CA HIS A 166 15.82 -10.39 -28.14
C HIS A 166 15.20 -11.25 -27.04
N GLU A 167 14.59 -12.35 -27.46
CA GLU A 167 14.07 -13.34 -26.51
C GLU A 167 15.23 -14.10 -25.87
N VAL A 168 15.19 -14.18 -24.53
CA VAL A 168 16.16 -14.98 -23.78
C VAL A 168 15.69 -16.43 -23.78
N THR A 169 16.44 -17.31 -24.44
CA THR A 169 16.11 -18.73 -24.57
C THR A 169 16.79 -19.59 -23.51
N SER A 170 17.96 -19.18 -23.02
CA SER A 170 18.69 -19.89 -21.97
C SER A 170 19.67 -18.99 -21.23
N ILE A 171 20.08 -19.44 -20.04
CA ILE A 171 21.19 -18.88 -19.27
C ILE A 171 22.22 -19.97 -19.10
N GLU A 172 23.43 -19.76 -19.59
CA GLU A 172 24.53 -20.68 -19.40
C GLU A 172 25.15 -20.50 -18.01
N VAL A 173 25.36 -21.63 -17.33
CA VAL A 173 25.90 -21.64 -15.96
C VAL A 173 27.12 -22.56 -15.92
N GLU A 174 28.27 -22.02 -15.56
CA GLU A 174 29.49 -22.78 -15.31
C GLU A 174 29.93 -22.60 -13.86
N ASN A 175 30.22 -23.68 -13.16
CA ASN A 175 30.66 -23.68 -11.77
C ASN A 175 29.71 -22.88 -10.82
N ASN A 176 28.42 -22.99 -11.01
CA ASN A 176 27.36 -22.23 -10.28
C ASN A 176 27.38 -20.71 -10.53
N ILE A 177 28.04 -20.24 -11.60
CA ILE A 177 28.07 -18.83 -12.00
C ILE A 177 27.41 -18.70 -13.36
N ALA A 178 26.44 -17.79 -13.49
CA ALA A 178 25.85 -17.46 -14.78
C ALA A 178 26.89 -16.71 -15.63
N THR A 179 27.21 -17.26 -16.80
CA THR A 179 28.27 -16.75 -17.68
C THR A 179 27.74 -16.04 -18.91
N HIS A 180 26.68 -16.56 -19.51
CA HIS A 180 26.07 -16.00 -20.72
C HIS A 180 24.54 -16.06 -20.65
N VAL A 181 23.94 -15.16 -21.42
CA VAL A 181 22.50 -15.14 -21.74
C VAL A 181 22.37 -15.32 -23.25
N CYS A 182 21.65 -16.34 -23.69
CA CYS A 182 21.45 -16.68 -25.09
C CYS A 182 20.06 -16.32 -25.58
#